data_e9bef5de7f91af5430bc3c450a2626ad
#
_entry.id   e9bef5de7f91af5430bc3c450a2626ad
#
_cell.length_a   1.000
_cell.length_b   1.000
_cell.length_c   1.000
_cell.angle_alpha   90.00
_cell.angle_beta   90.00
_cell.angle_gamma   90.00
#
_symmetry.space_group_name_H-M   'P 1'
#
loop_
_entity.id
_entity.type
_entity.pdbx_description
1 polymer ?
#
loop_
_entity_poly.entity_id
_entity_poly.type
_entity_poly.pdbx_seq_one_letter_code
_entity_poly.pdbx_strand_id
1 'polypeptide(L)'
;MLMPNVDIEKFEEFGFKPCRGIPRDLQCYYLCVARGNRFMFVSPKCFMIEDWRKDDSRIHANPNCKFRDNRVDIDILYDLIKAGMLKKRGE
;
A
#
# COMPACT_ATOMS: atom_id res chain seq x y z
N MET A 1 -1.17 15.33 -2.95
CA MET A 1 -1.56 13.92 -2.75
C MET A 1 -0.97 13.05 -3.86
N LEU A 2 -0.55 11.85 -3.52
CA LEU A 2 0.02 10.93 -4.50
C LEU A 2 -1.03 9.96 -5.04
N MET A 3 -0.78 9.45 -6.23
CA MET A 3 -1.62 8.44 -6.85
C MET A 3 -0.75 7.52 -7.72
N PRO A 4 -1.26 6.33 -8.09
CA PRO A 4 -0.49 5.43 -8.96
C PRO A 4 -0.23 6.05 -10.32
N ASN A 5 0.96 5.79 -10.84
CA ASN A 5 1.38 6.22 -12.17
C ASN A 5 1.52 5.03 -13.13
N VAL A 6 1.13 3.84 -12.69
CA VAL A 6 1.20 2.59 -13.45
C VAL A 6 -0.06 1.80 -13.16
N ASP A 7 -0.27 0.71 -13.88
CA ASP A 7 -1.37 -0.20 -13.58
C ASP A 7 -1.23 -0.68 -12.13
N ILE A 8 -2.35 -0.63 -11.40
CA ILE A 8 -2.34 -0.90 -9.97
C ILE A 8 -1.79 -2.30 -9.64
N GLU A 9 -1.97 -3.26 -10.54
CA GLU A 9 -1.48 -4.63 -10.36
C GLU A 9 0.03 -4.71 -10.24
N LYS A 10 0.74 -3.73 -10.78
CA LYS A 10 2.20 -3.73 -10.69
C LYS A 10 2.71 -3.53 -9.27
N PHE A 11 1.86 -3.04 -8.39
CA PHE A 11 2.23 -2.88 -6.99
C PHE A 11 2.44 -4.24 -6.30
N GLU A 12 1.90 -5.32 -6.87
CA GLU A 12 2.15 -6.66 -6.34
C GLU A 12 3.63 -7.03 -6.42
N GLU A 13 4.34 -6.51 -7.40
CA GLU A 13 5.78 -6.76 -7.55
C GLU A 13 6.58 -6.16 -6.39
N PHE A 14 6.01 -5.18 -5.70
CA PHE A 14 6.61 -4.56 -4.52
C PHE A 14 6.12 -5.18 -3.21
N GLY A 15 5.34 -6.25 -3.30
CA GLY A 15 4.85 -6.94 -2.11
C GLY A 15 3.45 -6.52 -1.66
N PHE A 16 2.82 -5.61 -2.36
CA PHE A 16 1.44 -5.22 -2.04
C PHE A 16 0.48 -6.37 -2.28
N LYS A 17 -0.57 -6.44 -1.47
CA LYS A 17 -1.59 -7.48 -1.55
C LYS A 17 -2.97 -6.86 -1.69
N PRO A 18 -3.91 -7.57 -2.36
CA PRO A 18 -5.29 -7.08 -2.44
C PRO A 18 -5.89 -6.88 -1.06
N CYS A 19 -6.63 -5.79 -0.90
CA CYS A 19 -7.34 -5.51 0.34
C CYS A 19 -8.48 -6.51 0.54
N ARG A 20 -8.63 -6.95 1.78
CA ARG A 20 -9.69 -7.89 2.14
C ARG A 20 -11.05 -7.19 2.12
N GLY A 21 -12.06 -7.88 1.60
CA GLY A 21 -13.43 -7.37 1.64
C GLY A 21 -13.75 -6.28 0.64
N ILE A 22 -12.80 -5.94 -0.22
CA ILE A 22 -13.03 -4.94 -1.26
C ILE A 22 -13.15 -5.66 -2.60
N PRO A 23 -14.19 -5.37 -3.40
CA PRO A 23 -14.35 -5.99 -4.71
C PRO A 23 -13.11 -5.76 -5.58
N ARG A 24 -12.80 -6.78 -6.38
CA ARG A 24 -11.61 -6.75 -7.22
C ARG A 24 -11.57 -5.59 -8.21
N ASP A 25 -12.73 -5.22 -8.70
CA ASP A 25 -12.84 -4.13 -9.67
C ASP A 25 -12.48 -2.77 -9.06
N LEU A 26 -12.51 -2.64 -7.74
CA LEU A 26 -12.07 -1.42 -7.07
C LEU A 26 -10.56 -1.36 -6.89
N GLN A 27 -9.88 -2.49 -7.06
CA GLN A 27 -8.42 -2.57 -7.08
C GLN A 27 -7.72 -1.84 -5.95
N CYS A 28 -8.06 -2.18 -4.72
CA CYS A 28 -7.39 -1.63 -3.55
C CYS A 28 -6.33 -2.62 -3.05
N TYR A 29 -5.11 -2.13 -2.86
CA TYR A 29 -3.99 -2.96 -2.42
C TYR A 29 -3.36 -2.35 -1.17
N TYR A 30 -2.69 -3.17 -0.39
CA TYR A 30 -2.01 -2.69 0.82
C TYR A 30 -0.66 -3.35 1.01
N LEU A 31 0.21 -2.68 1.77
CA LEU A 31 1.50 -3.19 2.19
C LEU A 31 1.72 -2.84 3.65
N CYS A 32 2.10 -3.84 4.44
CA CYS A 32 2.50 -3.68 5.83
C CYS A 32 3.93 -3.16 5.89
N VAL A 33 4.16 -2.07 6.60
CA VAL A 33 5.50 -1.49 6.71
C VAL A 33 5.81 -1.14 8.17
N ALA A 34 7.04 -0.74 8.42
CA ALA A 34 7.48 -0.33 9.75
C ALA A 34 7.16 -1.40 10.82
N ARG A 35 7.44 -2.66 10.49
CA ARG A 35 7.17 -3.81 11.36
C ARG A 35 5.70 -3.96 11.73
N GLY A 36 4.81 -3.56 10.82
CA GLY A 36 3.38 -3.69 11.05
C GLY A 36 2.75 -2.52 11.78
N ASN A 37 3.48 -1.44 12.01
CA ASN A 37 2.95 -0.26 12.67
C ASN A 37 2.20 0.65 11.71
N ARG A 38 2.47 0.55 10.42
CA ARG A 38 1.84 1.37 9.40
C ARG A 38 1.48 0.55 8.19
N PHE A 39 0.52 1.04 7.43
CA PHE A 39 0.09 0.43 6.18
C PHE A 39 0.09 1.47 5.07
N MET A 40 0.53 1.03 3.90
CA MET A 40 0.36 1.78 2.68
C MET A 40 -0.84 1.21 1.95
N PHE A 41 -1.73 2.08 1.50
CA PHE A 41 -2.88 1.69 0.69
C PHE A 41 -2.79 2.38 -0.66
N VAL A 42 -3.11 1.64 -1.71
CA VAL A 42 -3.11 2.18 -3.06
C VAL A 42 -4.38 1.73 -3.78
N SER A 43 -4.99 2.67 -4.47
CA SER A 43 -6.13 2.44 -5.34
C SER A 43 -5.90 3.23 -6.62
N PRO A 44 -6.72 3.02 -7.68
CA PRO A 44 -6.45 3.72 -8.95
C PRO A 44 -6.39 5.24 -8.86
N LYS A 45 -6.96 5.83 -7.81
CA LYS A 45 -7.03 7.28 -7.69
C LYS A 45 -6.24 7.86 -6.55
N CYS A 46 -5.68 7.05 -5.68
CA CYS A 46 -4.97 7.59 -4.52
C CYS A 46 -3.97 6.62 -3.92
N PHE A 47 -3.05 7.17 -3.17
CA PHE A 47 -2.08 6.44 -2.36
C PHE A 47 -2.10 7.07 -0.97
N MET A 48 -2.15 6.22 0.06
CA MET A 48 -2.21 6.69 1.45
C MET A 48 -1.31 5.89 2.35
N ILE A 49 -0.84 6.53 3.43
CA ILE A 49 -0.11 5.86 4.49
C ILE A 49 -0.92 6.06 5.76
N GLU A 50 -1.26 4.97 6.44
CA GLU A 50 -2.06 5.01 7.65
C GLU A 50 -1.43 4.19 8.76
N ASP A 51 -1.73 4.57 10.01
CA ASP A 51 -1.31 3.78 11.16
C ASP A 51 -2.11 2.49 11.22
N TRP A 52 -1.48 1.44 11.73
CA TRP A 52 -2.15 0.16 11.89
C TRP A 52 -3.31 0.28 12.87
N ARG A 53 -4.41 -0.35 12.51
CA ARG A 53 -5.60 -0.39 13.35
C ARG A 53 -6.12 -1.81 13.41
N LYS A 54 -6.34 -2.29 14.62
CA LYS A 54 -6.77 -3.67 14.85
C LYS A 54 -8.11 -3.98 14.20
N ASP A 55 -8.96 -3.01 14.08
CA ASP A 55 -10.33 -3.16 13.57
C ASP A 55 -10.46 -2.83 12.08
N ASP A 56 -9.36 -2.62 11.39
CA ASP A 56 -9.40 -2.29 9.96
C ASP A 56 -9.74 -3.54 9.14
N SER A 57 -10.90 -3.53 8.49
CA SER A 57 -11.37 -4.69 7.73
C SER A 57 -10.69 -4.86 6.37
N ARG A 58 -9.94 -3.84 5.92
CA ARG A 58 -9.27 -3.90 4.62
C ARG A 58 -8.04 -4.81 4.63
N ILE A 59 -7.51 -5.08 5.79
CA ILE A 59 -6.31 -5.88 5.95
C ILE A 59 -6.66 -7.20 6.62
N HIS A 60 -5.82 -8.19 6.41
CA HIS A 60 -5.96 -9.44 7.12
C HIS A 60 -5.54 -9.24 8.58
N ALA A 61 -6.36 -9.70 9.50
CA ALA A 61 -6.05 -9.64 10.91
C ALA A 61 -4.96 -10.64 11.29
N ASN A 62 -4.10 -10.95 10.34
CA ASN A 62 -3.04 -11.93 10.52
C ASN A 62 -1.76 -11.22 10.94
N PRO A 63 -1.19 -11.59 12.07
CA PRO A 63 0.06 -10.99 12.54
C PRO A 63 1.23 -11.14 11.57
N ASN A 64 1.09 -12.01 10.59
CA ASN A 64 2.15 -12.17 9.60
C ASN A 64 2.44 -10.90 8.81
N CYS A 65 1.51 -9.99 8.73
CA CYS A 65 1.74 -8.73 8.03
C CYS A 65 2.92 -7.97 8.63
N LYS A 66 3.06 -7.99 9.93
CA LYS A 66 4.09 -7.23 10.63
C LYS A 66 5.52 -7.64 10.31
N PHE A 67 5.69 -8.78 9.67
CA PHE A 67 7.02 -9.28 9.36
C PHE A 67 7.43 -9.08 7.91
N ARG A 68 6.56 -8.48 7.12
CA ARG A 68 6.79 -8.42 5.69
C ARG A 68 7.88 -7.45 5.29
N ASP A 69 7.96 -6.34 5.99
CA ASP A 69 8.93 -5.35 5.63
C ASP A 69 9.40 -4.60 6.88
N ASN A 70 10.69 -4.61 7.09
CA ASN A 70 11.30 -3.94 8.23
C ASN A 70 11.62 -2.48 7.93
N ARG A 71 11.53 -2.08 6.67
CA ARG A 71 11.83 -0.71 6.29
C ARG A 71 10.76 0.23 6.82
N VAL A 72 11.15 1.46 7.08
CA VAL A 72 10.20 2.50 7.43
C VAL A 72 9.45 2.94 6.17
N ASP A 73 8.29 3.54 6.38
CA ASP A 73 7.41 3.94 5.28
C ASP A 73 8.09 4.88 4.28
N ILE A 74 8.90 5.81 4.76
CA ILE A 74 9.54 6.77 3.86
C ILE A 74 10.54 6.12 2.90
N ASP A 75 11.21 5.07 3.33
CA ASP A 75 12.15 4.35 2.45
C ASP A 75 11.42 3.65 1.31
N ILE A 76 10.28 3.04 1.62
CA ILE A 76 9.47 2.36 0.61
C ILE A 76 8.84 3.39 -0.33
N LEU A 77 8.37 4.50 0.22
CA LEU A 77 7.83 5.59 -0.58
C LEU A 77 8.87 6.10 -1.58
N TYR A 78 10.11 6.28 -1.11
CA TYR A 78 11.20 6.70 -1.97
C TYR A 78 11.41 5.70 -3.12
N ASP A 79 11.43 4.41 -2.82
CA ASP A 79 11.61 3.37 -3.82
C ASP A 79 10.48 3.37 -4.85
N LEU A 80 9.24 3.57 -4.41
CA LEU A 80 8.10 3.63 -5.31
C LEU A 80 8.18 4.83 -6.25
N ILE A 81 8.57 5.99 -5.71
CA ILE A 81 8.73 7.19 -6.52
C ILE A 81 9.87 7.02 -7.52
N LYS A 82 10.99 6.47 -7.06
CA LYS A 82 12.15 6.25 -7.90
C LYS A 82 11.85 5.27 -9.03
N ALA A 83 11.00 4.29 -8.78
CA ALA A 83 10.58 3.33 -9.79
C ALA A 83 9.51 3.86 -10.75
N GLY A 84 9.05 5.10 -10.55
CA GLY A 84 8.03 5.70 -11.39
C GLY A 84 6.63 5.19 -11.12
N MET A 85 6.40 4.59 -9.96
CA MET A 85 5.11 3.97 -9.60
C MET A 85 4.08 4.98 -9.12
N LEU A 86 4.52 6.12 -8.62
CA LEU A 86 3.65 7.15 -8.06
C LEU A 86 3.86 8.49 -8.74
N LYS A 87 2.82 9.30 -8.75
CA LYS A 87 2.86 10.68 -9.25
C LYS A 87 1.98 11.56 -8.39
N LYS A 88 2.10 12.86 -8.54
CA LYS A 88 1.22 13.81 -7.87
C LYS A 88 -0.16 13.77 -8.51
N ARG A 89 -1.18 13.70 -7.68
CA ARG A 89 -2.56 13.76 -8.14
C ARG A 89 -2.92 15.21 -8.47
N GLY A 90 -3.62 15.39 -9.59
CA GLY A 90 -4.09 16.71 -9.97
C GLY A 90 -3.16 17.46 -10.92
N GLU A 91 -2.13 16.82 -11.41
CA GLU A 91 -1.22 17.41 -12.39
C GLU A 91 -1.40 16.83 -13.77
#